data_84e7fa03b99e6b7dd764b2aa1f9c2736
#
_entry.id   84e7fa03b99e6b7dd764b2aa1f9c2736
#
_cell.length_a   1.000
_cell.length_b   1.000
_cell.length_c   1.000
_cell.angle_alpha   90.00
_cell.angle_beta   90.00
_cell.angle_gamma   90.00
#
_symmetry.space_group_name_H-M   'P 1'
#
loop_
_entity.id
_entity.type
_entity.pdbx_description
1 polymer ?
#
loop_
_entity_poly.entity_id
_entity_poly.type
_entity_poly.pdbx_seq_one_letter_code
_entity_poly.pdbx_strand_id
1 'polypeptide(L)'
;MPLGVPLALLCGGLFGALLWVLPAGKLLVLLAGAALGLTILRKPLLGLLLFAVVGTFLPYSTVSLGIRTTVSEALLMLVWVGIWFQTLLGGLPRAPESLGLPERLAVALAVYSLFPLVTGQVMVDAEGNGPINWIRWLFNLSALFLVGRLLAEQKAREQVVIALLLGTLFMLLLSIPTFLRERSATSMTPILAALGYGSLEVLGDSLMALAPRMGSPWMHPNATGGALALLLPLALCYGLARRGWPRALGLAVTLLGSVGLLLTGSRGALLSLVLVLVWMAGRRVPYAGRLLLIGSFLGVLLTLAYPPLQERLLTMFLTSNESTSVRFDEYANFPAAMAAYPFGVGFKVDPPVPGSGLWGISNLWLNYIYKIGLPGMLLFIAVTWSWWRVVRPRSRVIPLTADNAIWLGTLGGLLAALLSGLFDHYFSFTMVLVALFWLFMGLNLHEARRLYGAEARGADVDEAGPNHDSPDKQWRRR
;
A
#
# COMPACT_ATOMS: atom_id res chain seq x y z
N MET A 1 2.79 3.59 52.54
CA MET A 1 4.03 3.27 51.81
C MET A 1 3.93 3.82 50.39
N PRO A 2 4.86 4.53 49.85
CA PRO A 2 4.78 4.99 48.48
C PRO A 2 4.76 3.78 47.54
N LEU A 3 3.80 3.74 46.63
CA LEU A 3 3.59 2.68 45.62
C LEU A 3 4.86 2.33 44.82
N GLY A 4 5.89 3.17 44.87
CA GLY A 4 7.16 2.98 44.14
C GLY A 4 8.00 1.78 44.63
N VAL A 5 8.01 1.48 45.96
CA VAL A 5 8.83 0.38 46.48
C VAL A 5 8.30 -1.00 46.05
N PRO A 6 7.01 -1.34 46.23
CA PRO A 6 6.50 -2.63 45.75
C PRO A 6 6.57 -2.77 44.23
N LEU A 7 6.40 -1.68 43.46
CA LEU A 7 6.54 -1.70 42.03
C LEU A 7 8.00 -1.96 41.59
N ALA A 8 8.97 -1.32 42.27
CA ALA A 8 10.39 -1.57 42.01
C ALA A 8 10.83 -2.99 42.31
N LEU A 9 10.33 -3.57 43.42
CA LEU A 9 10.60 -4.97 43.81
C LEU A 9 9.98 -5.94 42.78
N LEU A 10 8.76 -5.67 42.33
CA LEU A 10 8.06 -6.47 41.34
C LEU A 10 8.76 -6.41 39.99
N CYS A 11 9.14 -5.25 39.54
CA CYS A 11 9.92 -5.06 38.29
C CYS A 11 11.32 -5.69 38.37
N GLY A 12 12.03 -5.52 39.52
CA GLY A 12 13.33 -6.13 39.76
C GLY A 12 13.28 -7.65 39.81
N GLY A 13 12.27 -8.22 40.49
CA GLY A 13 12.04 -9.66 40.54
C GLY A 13 11.70 -10.25 39.17
N LEU A 14 10.82 -9.59 38.43
CA LEU A 14 10.45 -9.98 37.07
C LEU A 14 11.64 -9.93 36.11
N PHE A 15 12.47 -8.89 36.22
CA PHE A 15 13.70 -8.74 35.43
C PHE A 15 14.73 -9.80 35.80
N GLY A 16 14.92 -10.10 37.09
CA GLY A 16 15.78 -11.18 37.57
C GLY A 16 15.33 -12.57 37.09
N ALA A 17 14.02 -12.83 37.13
CA ALA A 17 13.45 -14.06 36.59
C ALA A 17 13.63 -14.18 35.06
N LEU A 18 13.45 -13.09 34.31
CA LEU A 18 13.70 -13.03 32.89
C LEU A 18 15.17 -13.28 32.53
N LEU A 19 16.12 -12.71 33.30
CA LEU A 19 17.57 -12.98 33.17
C LEU A 19 17.94 -14.44 33.41
N TRP A 20 17.21 -15.11 34.31
CA TRP A 20 17.43 -16.53 34.58
C TRP A 20 16.92 -17.44 33.46
N VAL A 21 15.80 -17.08 32.84
CA VAL A 21 15.11 -17.93 31.83
C VAL A 21 15.58 -17.65 30.41
N LEU A 22 15.94 -16.39 30.08
CA LEU A 22 16.25 -15.97 28.72
C LEU A 22 17.75 -15.68 28.53
N PRO A 23 18.38 -16.11 27.42
CA PRO A 23 19.69 -15.66 27.01
C PRO A 23 19.73 -14.12 26.91
N ALA A 24 20.85 -13.53 27.31
CA ALA A 24 20.99 -12.06 27.37
C ALA A 24 20.62 -11.35 26.06
N GLY A 25 20.95 -11.94 24.91
CA GLY A 25 20.56 -11.39 23.60
C GLY A 25 19.05 -11.34 23.37
N LYS A 26 18.32 -12.40 23.77
CA LYS A 26 16.83 -12.41 23.68
C LYS A 26 16.20 -11.43 24.65
N LEU A 27 16.78 -11.25 25.85
CA LEU A 27 16.30 -10.26 26.81
C LEU A 27 16.48 -8.85 26.28
N LEU A 28 17.63 -8.51 25.68
CA LEU A 28 17.88 -7.21 25.06
C LEU A 28 16.85 -6.91 23.94
N VAL A 29 16.58 -7.88 23.09
CA VAL A 29 15.56 -7.74 22.02
C VAL A 29 14.17 -7.51 22.63
N LEU A 30 13.81 -8.24 23.69
CA LEU A 30 12.53 -8.08 24.38
C LEU A 30 12.40 -6.68 25.00
N LEU A 31 13.44 -6.21 25.68
CA LEU A 31 13.46 -4.89 26.32
C LEU A 31 13.42 -3.77 25.27
N ALA A 32 14.19 -3.89 24.20
CA ALA A 32 14.17 -2.94 23.08
C ALA A 32 12.79 -2.90 22.42
N GLY A 33 12.18 -4.08 22.18
CA GLY A 33 10.82 -4.20 21.68
C GLY A 33 9.78 -3.58 22.58
N ALA A 34 9.87 -3.82 23.90
CA ALA A 34 8.99 -3.22 24.89
C ALA A 34 9.14 -1.68 24.95
N ALA A 35 10.38 -1.18 24.95
CA ALA A 35 10.67 0.25 24.91
C ALA A 35 10.13 0.91 23.64
N LEU A 36 10.32 0.26 22.48
CA LEU A 36 9.77 0.72 21.22
C LEU A 36 8.23 0.71 21.26
N GLY A 37 7.61 -0.37 21.77
CA GLY A 37 6.17 -0.48 21.94
C GLY A 37 5.59 0.64 22.80
N LEU A 38 6.19 0.90 23.97
CA LEU A 38 5.80 2.01 24.84
C LEU A 38 5.96 3.38 24.17
N THR A 39 7.02 3.54 23.36
CA THR A 39 7.24 4.76 22.60
C THR A 39 6.15 4.96 21.54
N ILE A 40 5.75 3.89 20.85
CA ILE A 40 4.66 3.93 19.86
C ILE A 40 3.31 4.22 20.53
N LEU A 41 3.04 3.65 21.72
CA LEU A 41 1.82 3.96 22.48
C LEU A 41 1.74 5.45 22.86
N ARG A 42 2.88 6.06 23.15
CA ARG A 42 2.98 7.51 23.43
C ARG A 42 2.96 8.37 22.17
N LYS A 43 3.54 7.89 21.07
CA LYS A 43 3.68 8.59 19.78
C LYS A 43 3.28 7.68 18.61
N PRO A 44 1.99 7.48 18.36
CA PRO A 44 1.51 6.56 17.32
C PRO A 44 2.04 6.87 15.92
N LEU A 45 2.35 8.15 15.63
CA LEU A 45 2.97 8.54 14.37
C LEU A 45 4.31 7.80 14.13
N LEU A 46 5.14 7.59 15.16
CA LEU A 46 6.39 6.83 15.03
C LEU A 46 6.10 5.38 14.56
N GLY A 47 5.06 4.75 15.11
CA GLY A 47 4.64 3.42 14.67
C GLY A 47 4.22 3.39 13.20
N LEU A 48 3.50 4.42 12.74
CA LEU A 48 3.11 4.56 11.33
C LEU A 48 4.33 4.80 10.42
N LEU A 49 5.32 5.57 10.86
CA LEU A 49 6.58 5.75 10.11
C LEU A 49 7.36 4.45 9.99
N LEU A 50 7.45 3.69 11.07
CA LEU A 50 8.10 2.36 11.06
C LEU A 50 7.32 1.38 10.19
N PHE A 51 5.98 1.38 10.26
CA PHE A 51 5.13 0.60 9.34
C PHE A 51 5.42 0.98 7.89
N ALA A 52 5.53 2.27 7.57
CA ALA A 52 5.79 2.73 6.21
C ALA A 52 7.16 2.25 5.68
N VAL A 53 8.22 2.30 6.51
CA VAL A 53 9.54 1.78 6.15
C VAL A 53 9.50 0.25 6.02
N VAL A 54 9.03 -0.47 7.06
CA VAL A 54 9.06 -1.93 7.09
C VAL A 54 8.11 -2.51 6.05
N GLY A 55 6.92 -1.94 5.90
CA GLY A 55 5.91 -2.37 4.93
C GLY A 55 6.35 -2.21 3.47
N THR A 56 7.26 -1.29 3.17
CA THR A 56 7.82 -1.14 1.81
C THR A 56 9.16 -1.86 1.63
N PHE A 57 9.91 -2.10 2.71
CA PHE A 57 11.21 -2.77 2.68
C PHE A 57 11.08 -4.28 2.89
N LEU A 58 10.50 -4.72 4.02
CA LEU A 58 10.41 -6.12 4.47
C LEU A 58 8.96 -6.50 4.82
N PRO A 59 8.04 -6.48 3.84
CA PRO A 59 6.59 -6.58 4.10
C PRO A 59 6.19 -7.86 4.84
N TYR A 60 6.86 -8.99 4.57
CA TYR A 60 6.47 -10.31 5.09
C TYR A 60 7.42 -10.88 6.13
N SER A 61 8.34 -10.09 6.67
CA SER A 61 9.11 -10.49 7.85
C SER A 61 8.16 -10.84 9.00
N THR A 62 8.29 -12.04 9.59
CA THR A 62 7.34 -12.57 10.56
C THR A 62 7.89 -12.54 11.98
N VAL A 63 6.99 -12.38 12.94
CA VAL A 63 7.24 -12.53 14.37
C VAL A 63 6.28 -13.58 14.91
N SER A 64 6.80 -14.50 15.73
CA SER A 64 6.01 -15.53 16.42
C SER A 64 5.61 -15.02 17.81
N LEU A 65 4.39 -14.54 17.94
CA LEU A 65 3.79 -14.13 19.23
C LEU A 65 2.61 -15.05 19.59
N GLY A 66 2.80 -16.37 19.43
CA GLY A 66 1.71 -17.35 19.56
C GLY A 66 0.85 -17.45 18.28
N ILE A 67 0.59 -16.34 17.61
CA ILE A 67 0.01 -16.28 16.26
C ILE A 67 1.10 -15.75 15.33
N ARG A 68 1.28 -16.38 14.16
CA ARG A 68 2.24 -15.93 13.16
C ARG A 68 1.68 -14.68 12.47
N THR A 69 2.29 -13.54 12.73
CA THR A 69 1.92 -12.25 12.09
C THR A 69 3.14 -11.61 11.46
N THR A 70 2.95 -10.71 10.50
CA THR A 70 4.06 -9.92 9.96
C THR A 70 4.40 -8.77 10.90
N VAL A 71 5.67 -8.33 10.88
CA VAL A 71 6.12 -7.14 11.63
C VAL A 71 5.31 -5.92 11.22
N SER A 72 5.02 -5.79 9.92
CA SER A 72 4.22 -4.68 9.38
C SER A 72 2.81 -4.65 9.97
N GLU A 73 2.13 -5.79 10.04
CA GLU A 73 0.78 -5.88 10.63
C GLU A 73 0.81 -5.64 12.14
N ALA A 74 1.82 -6.18 12.84
CA ALA A 74 1.99 -5.93 14.27
C ALA A 74 2.20 -4.44 14.57
N LEU A 75 3.00 -3.73 13.75
CA LEU A 75 3.16 -2.29 13.85
C LEU A 75 1.85 -1.55 13.61
N LEU A 76 1.08 -1.95 12.60
CA LEU A 76 -0.21 -1.33 12.29
C LEU A 76 -1.22 -1.52 13.44
N MET A 77 -1.27 -2.71 14.03
CA MET A 77 -2.09 -2.99 15.22
C MET A 77 -1.65 -2.13 16.41
N LEU A 78 -0.33 -2.04 16.65
CA LEU A 78 0.22 -1.23 17.74
C LEU A 78 -0.05 0.27 17.56
N VAL A 79 -0.06 0.77 16.32
CA VAL A 79 -0.47 2.15 16.00
C VAL A 79 -1.91 2.39 16.45
N TRP A 80 -2.83 1.47 16.14
CA TRP A 80 -4.21 1.60 16.57
C TRP A 80 -4.39 1.55 18.09
N VAL A 81 -3.67 0.66 18.78
CA VAL A 81 -3.65 0.61 20.24
C VAL A 81 -3.12 1.95 20.80
N GLY A 82 -2.07 2.49 20.19
CA GLY A 82 -1.52 3.80 20.56
C GLY A 82 -2.50 4.95 20.32
N ILE A 83 -3.22 4.98 19.20
CA ILE A 83 -4.26 5.97 18.93
C ILE A 83 -5.38 5.87 19.99
N TRP A 84 -5.86 4.68 20.25
CA TRP A 84 -6.89 4.44 21.27
C TRP A 84 -6.43 4.92 22.65
N PHE A 85 -5.22 4.53 23.05
CA PHE A 85 -4.62 4.93 24.32
C PHE A 85 -4.47 6.46 24.45
N GLN A 86 -3.93 7.12 23.41
CA GLN A 86 -3.78 8.59 23.39
C GLN A 86 -5.12 9.32 23.36
N THR A 87 -6.13 8.74 22.73
CA THR A 87 -7.49 9.31 22.72
C THR A 87 -8.13 9.25 24.11
N LEU A 88 -7.92 8.16 24.86
CA LEU A 88 -8.38 8.01 26.24
C LEU A 88 -7.68 8.97 27.19
N LEU A 89 -6.39 9.20 26.99
CA LEU A 89 -5.59 10.14 27.80
C LEU A 89 -5.76 11.61 27.41
N GLY A 90 -6.58 11.92 26.38
CA GLY A 90 -6.76 13.27 25.88
C GLY A 90 -5.56 13.84 25.07
N GLY A 91 -4.57 13.00 24.73
CA GLY A 91 -3.41 13.39 23.92
C GLY A 91 -3.69 13.49 22.41
N LEU A 92 -4.79 12.89 21.95
CA LEU A 92 -5.28 13.04 20.58
C LEU A 92 -6.74 13.49 20.62
N PRO A 93 -7.15 14.35 19.66
CA PRO A 93 -8.55 14.77 19.56
C PRO A 93 -9.44 13.52 19.38
N ARG A 94 -10.63 13.56 19.96
CA ARG A 94 -11.69 12.58 19.67
C ARG A 94 -11.96 12.62 18.18
N ALA A 95 -12.50 11.51 17.61
CA ALA A 95 -12.60 11.32 16.17
C ALA A 95 -12.88 12.62 15.40
N PRO A 96 -12.19 12.86 14.28
CA PRO A 96 -12.41 14.06 13.50
C PRO A 96 -13.81 14.06 12.89
N GLU A 97 -14.13 15.19 12.28
CA GLU A 97 -15.31 15.50 11.48
C GLU A 97 -15.95 14.30 10.76
N SER A 98 -17.20 14.42 10.38
CA SER A 98 -17.98 13.38 9.71
C SER A 98 -17.20 12.72 8.56
N LEU A 99 -17.13 11.38 8.58
CA LEU A 99 -16.54 10.59 7.49
C LEU A 99 -17.20 10.96 6.16
N GLY A 100 -16.39 11.18 5.13
CA GLY A 100 -16.86 11.39 3.77
C GLY A 100 -17.47 10.12 3.17
N LEU A 101 -18.08 10.26 1.99
CA LEU A 101 -18.73 9.14 1.32
C LEU A 101 -17.76 7.95 1.06
N PRO A 102 -16.50 8.16 0.59
CA PRO A 102 -15.56 7.06 0.37
C PRO A 102 -15.28 6.27 1.64
N GLU A 103 -15.04 6.96 2.76
CA GLU A 103 -14.76 6.32 4.04
C GLU A 103 -15.99 5.59 4.60
N ARG A 104 -17.20 6.14 4.45
CA ARG A 104 -18.44 5.47 4.85
C ARG A 104 -18.68 4.20 4.05
N LEU A 105 -18.42 4.22 2.75
CA LEU A 105 -18.52 3.05 1.90
C LEU A 105 -17.45 2.00 2.23
N ALA A 106 -16.23 2.42 2.60
CA ALA A 106 -15.19 1.50 3.09
C ALA A 106 -15.61 0.81 4.41
N VAL A 107 -16.26 1.56 5.31
CA VAL A 107 -16.88 0.95 6.52
C VAL A 107 -18.01 -0.02 6.14
N ALA A 108 -18.87 0.35 5.18
CA ALA A 108 -19.93 -0.54 4.70
C ALA A 108 -19.35 -1.84 4.09
N LEU A 109 -18.26 -1.73 3.32
CA LEU A 109 -17.52 -2.89 2.79
C LEU A 109 -16.98 -3.78 3.93
N ALA A 110 -16.38 -3.17 4.96
CA ALA A 110 -15.87 -3.88 6.13
C ALA A 110 -17.00 -4.60 6.89
N VAL A 111 -18.14 -3.94 7.10
CA VAL A 111 -19.30 -4.55 7.76
C VAL A 111 -19.91 -5.65 6.91
N TYR A 112 -20.09 -5.42 5.61
CA TYR A 112 -20.60 -6.44 4.69
C TYR A 112 -19.72 -7.70 4.68
N SER A 113 -18.39 -7.55 4.80
CA SER A 113 -17.44 -8.67 4.78
C SER A 113 -17.65 -9.72 5.89
N LEU A 114 -18.44 -9.40 6.93
CA LEU A 114 -18.90 -10.37 7.92
C LEU A 114 -19.77 -11.48 7.31
N PHE A 115 -20.59 -11.14 6.31
CA PHE A 115 -21.44 -12.12 5.65
C PHE A 115 -20.61 -13.19 4.90
N PRO A 116 -19.69 -12.85 3.96
CA PRO A 116 -18.82 -13.84 3.33
C PRO A 116 -17.83 -14.51 4.29
N LEU A 117 -17.48 -13.89 5.43
CA LEU A 117 -16.75 -14.59 6.48
C LEU A 117 -17.54 -15.77 7.01
N VAL A 118 -18.80 -15.55 7.41
CA VAL A 118 -19.66 -16.60 7.99
C VAL A 118 -19.97 -17.66 6.95
N THR A 119 -20.43 -17.27 5.76
CA THR A 119 -20.77 -18.22 4.69
C THR A 119 -19.56 -19.03 4.23
N GLY A 120 -18.40 -18.39 4.05
CA GLY A 120 -17.15 -19.07 3.70
C GLY A 120 -16.67 -20.02 4.80
N GLN A 121 -16.89 -19.70 6.08
CA GLN A 121 -16.51 -20.58 7.17
C GLN A 121 -17.36 -21.86 7.21
N VAL A 122 -18.65 -21.76 6.84
CA VAL A 122 -19.61 -22.87 6.89
C VAL A 122 -19.66 -23.66 5.59
N MET A 123 -19.65 -22.98 4.44
CA MET A 123 -19.95 -23.59 3.13
C MET A 123 -18.69 -23.96 2.33
N VAL A 124 -17.53 -23.42 2.67
CA VAL A 124 -16.29 -23.66 1.93
C VAL A 124 -15.41 -24.65 2.70
N ASP A 125 -15.18 -25.81 2.10
CA ASP A 125 -14.23 -26.79 2.60
C ASP A 125 -12.82 -26.42 2.13
N ALA A 126 -12.13 -25.63 2.95
CA ALA A 126 -10.77 -25.20 2.70
C ALA A 126 -10.03 -25.04 4.04
N GLU A 127 -8.70 -25.16 3.97
CA GLU A 127 -7.82 -24.96 5.11
C GLU A 127 -7.74 -23.49 5.54
N GLY A 128 -7.12 -23.25 6.70
CA GLY A 128 -6.81 -21.93 7.20
C GLY A 128 -7.84 -21.35 8.14
N ASN A 129 -7.43 -20.28 8.83
CA ASN A 129 -8.23 -19.61 9.84
C ASN A 129 -8.90 -18.35 9.25
N GLY A 130 -10.12 -18.51 8.75
CA GLY A 130 -10.91 -17.43 8.16
C GLY A 130 -11.06 -16.21 9.08
N PRO A 131 -11.46 -16.34 10.36
CA PRO A 131 -11.55 -15.23 11.30
C PRO A 131 -10.25 -14.44 11.48
N ILE A 132 -9.11 -15.13 11.63
CA ILE A 132 -7.81 -14.46 11.76
C ILE A 132 -7.47 -13.69 10.47
N ASN A 133 -7.64 -14.31 9.31
CA ASN A 133 -7.36 -13.66 8.02
C ASN A 133 -8.30 -12.46 7.79
N TRP A 134 -9.56 -12.55 8.19
CA TRP A 134 -10.53 -11.47 8.13
C TRP A 134 -10.11 -10.29 9.03
N ILE A 135 -9.72 -10.55 10.29
CA ILE A 135 -9.22 -9.51 11.19
C ILE A 135 -7.99 -8.83 10.60
N ARG A 136 -7.03 -9.60 10.07
CA ARG A 136 -5.85 -9.05 9.40
C ARG A 136 -6.23 -8.18 8.21
N TRP A 137 -7.17 -8.61 7.38
CA TRP A 137 -7.67 -7.83 6.25
C TRP A 137 -8.33 -6.52 6.72
N LEU A 138 -9.14 -6.54 7.79
CA LEU A 138 -9.74 -5.34 8.38
C LEU A 138 -8.67 -4.36 8.89
N PHE A 139 -7.62 -4.85 9.58
CA PHE A 139 -6.52 -3.98 10.02
C PHE A 139 -5.80 -3.35 8.84
N ASN A 140 -5.56 -4.08 7.76
CA ASN A 140 -4.95 -3.53 6.56
C ASN A 140 -5.86 -2.49 5.88
N LEU A 141 -7.17 -2.74 5.77
CA LEU A 141 -8.14 -1.78 5.26
C LEU A 141 -8.22 -0.52 6.13
N SER A 142 -8.09 -0.67 7.44
CA SER A 142 -8.18 0.45 8.39
C SER A 142 -7.08 1.50 8.21
N ALA A 143 -6.00 1.22 7.45
CA ALA A 143 -4.96 2.19 7.14
C ALA A 143 -5.50 3.46 6.46
N LEU A 144 -6.63 3.38 5.75
CA LEU A 144 -7.38 4.51 5.23
C LEU A 144 -7.65 5.59 6.30
N PHE A 145 -8.03 5.15 7.50
CA PHE A 145 -8.48 6.04 8.58
C PHE A 145 -7.35 6.62 9.43
N LEU A 146 -6.13 6.09 9.32
CA LEU A 146 -4.95 6.59 10.04
C LEU A 146 -4.60 8.02 9.64
N VAL A 147 -4.86 8.38 8.39
CA VAL A 147 -4.53 9.70 7.84
C VAL A 147 -5.27 10.79 8.58
N GLY A 148 -6.58 10.67 8.76
CA GLY A 148 -7.37 11.64 9.51
C GLY A 148 -7.01 11.72 10.99
N ARG A 149 -6.37 10.69 11.56
CA ARG A 149 -6.00 10.62 12.99
C ARG A 149 -4.58 11.13 13.26
N LEU A 150 -3.62 10.87 12.38
CA LEU A 150 -2.20 11.09 12.61
C LEU A 150 -1.55 12.07 11.64
N LEU A 151 -2.15 12.31 10.47
CA LEU A 151 -1.52 13.03 9.36
C LEU A 151 -2.22 14.37 9.04
N ALA A 152 -2.88 14.99 10.01
CA ALA A 152 -3.49 16.31 9.85
C ALA A 152 -2.44 17.37 9.47
N GLU A 153 -1.25 17.32 10.09
CA GLU A 153 -0.16 18.24 9.81
C GLU A 153 0.59 17.87 8.52
N GLN A 154 0.99 18.88 7.75
CA GLN A 154 1.79 18.69 6.54
C GLN A 154 3.11 17.97 6.83
N LYS A 155 3.79 18.32 7.92
CA LYS A 155 5.04 17.69 8.34
C LYS A 155 4.89 16.18 8.56
N ALA A 156 3.82 15.75 9.19
CA ALA A 156 3.54 14.33 9.42
C ALA A 156 3.32 13.58 8.09
N ARG A 157 2.59 14.18 7.14
CA ARG A 157 2.39 13.59 5.79
C ARG A 157 3.71 13.47 5.02
N GLU A 158 4.55 14.51 5.08
CA GLU A 158 5.88 14.46 4.45
C GLU A 158 6.77 13.39 5.09
N GLN A 159 6.75 13.24 6.41
CA GLN A 159 7.48 12.18 7.10
C GLN A 159 7.04 10.79 6.66
N VAL A 160 5.74 10.54 6.50
CA VAL A 160 5.24 9.25 6.01
C VAL A 160 5.67 9.02 4.56
N VAL A 161 5.60 10.03 3.69
CA VAL A 161 6.11 9.90 2.31
C VAL A 161 7.60 9.57 2.29
N ILE A 162 8.40 10.26 3.08
CA ILE A 162 9.83 9.99 3.21
C ILE A 162 10.07 8.56 3.71
N ALA A 163 9.33 8.11 4.71
CA ALA A 163 9.43 6.77 5.26
C ALA A 163 9.10 5.69 4.20
N LEU A 164 8.03 5.87 3.42
CA LEU A 164 7.67 5.00 2.29
C LEU A 164 8.79 4.94 1.24
N LEU A 165 9.36 6.10 0.89
CA LEU A 165 10.43 6.18 -0.10
C LEU A 165 11.74 5.57 0.41
N LEU A 166 12.08 5.76 1.68
CA LEU A 166 13.27 5.14 2.30
C LEU A 166 13.16 3.61 2.31
N GLY A 167 12.03 3.06 2.75
CA GLY A 167 11.82 1.61 2.72
C GLY A 167 11.88 1.06 1.30
N THR A 168 11.28 1.76 0.33
CA THR A 168 11.36 1.40 -1.09
C THR A 168 12.80 1.44 -1.60
N LEU A 169 13.57 2.48 -1.23
CA LEU A 169 14.98 2.58 -1.61
C LEU A 169 15.80 1.40 -1.06
N PHE A 170 15.63 1.07 0.22
CA PHE A 170 16.33 -0.07 0.83
C PHE A 170 15.96 -1.40 0.13
N MET A 171 14.68 -1.59 -0.20
CA MET A 171 14.22 -2.74 -0.97
C MET A 171 14.94 -2.83 -2.32
N LEU A 172 15.04 -1.72 -3.06
CA LEU A 172 15.69 -1.68 -4.37
C LEU A 172 17.20 -1.88 -4.29
N LEU A 173 17.86 -1.24 -3.31
CA LEU A 173 19.31 -1.39 -3.07
C LEU A 173 19.69 -2.83 -2.68
N LEU A 174 18.78 -3.57 -2.08
CA LEU A 174 18.99 -4.97 -1.77
C LEU A 174 18.69 -5.87 -2.96
N SER A 175 17.57 -5.65 -3.67
CA SER A 175 17.05 -6.55 -4.69
C SER A 175 17.80 -6.46 -6.02
N ILE A 176 18.18 -5.26 -6.47
CA ILE A 176 18.81 -5.06 -7.78
C ILE A 176 20.20 -5.72 -7.81
N PRO A 177 21.14 -5.45 -6.86
CA PRO A 177 22.45 -6.07 -6.89
C PRO A 177 22.39 -7.59 -6.74
N THR A 178 21.50 -8.10 -5.88
CA THR A 178 21.33 -9.54 -5.67
C THR A 178 20.87 -10.23 -6.96
N PHE A 179 19.89 -9.64 -7.65
CA PHE A 179 19.43 -10.15 -8.94
C PHE A 179 20.50 -10.08 -10.03
N LEU A 180 21.25 -8.99 -10.12
CA LEU A 180 22.32 -8.85 -11.13
C LEU A 180 23.42 -9.89 -10.96
N ARG A 181 23.66 -10.34 -9.71
CA ARG A 181 24.62 -11.38 -9.40
C ARG A 181 24.14 -12.78 -9.80
N GLU A 182 22.89 -13.13 -9.49
CA GLU A 182 22.38 -14.50 -9.61
C GLU A 182 21.38 -14.69 -10.74
N ARG A 183 20.78 -13.62 -11.24
CA ARG A 183 19.77 -13.59 -12.32
C ARG A 183 18.61 -14.58 -12.14
N SER A 184 18.18 -14.76 -10.90
CA SER A 184 17.08 -15.66 -10.52
C SER A 184 16.04 -14.96 -9.66
N ALA A 185 14.78 -15.38 -9.74
CA ALA A 185 13.71 -14.93 -8.84
C ALA A 185 13.94 -15.41 -7.40
N THR A 186 14.70 -16.49 -7.22
CA THR A 186 15.07 -17.05 -5.92
C THR A 186 16.31 -16.42 -5.30
N SER A 187 16.98 -15.49 -5.99
CA SER A 187 18.23 -14.85 -5.53
C SER A 187 18.13 -14.25 -4.11
N MET A 188 16.94 -13.83 -3.70
CA MET A 188 16.69 -13.25 -2.38
C MET A 188 16.40 -14.29 -1.28
N THR A 189 16.11 -15.55 -1.63
CA THR A 189 15.66 -16.58 -0.67
C THR A 189 16.56 -16.75 0.55
N PRO A 190 17.92 -16.82 0.43
CA PRO A 190 18.78 -16.96 1.60
C PRO A 190 18.71 -15.75 2.56
N ILE A 191 18.63 -14.56 2.00
CA ILE A 191 18.54 -13.30 2.76
C ILE A 191 17.17 -13.22 3.47
N LEU A 192 16.10 -13.57 2.77
CA LEU A 192 14.74 -13.55 3.32
C LEU A 192 14.58 -14.59 4.44
N ALA A 193 15.20 -15.76 4.32
CA ALA A 193 15.23 -16.77 5.38
C ALA A 193 15.88 -16.22 6.65
N ALA A 194 17.03 -15.55 6.52
CA ALA A 194 17.72 -14.91 7.64
C ALA A 194 16.91 -13.76 8.27
N LEU A 195 16.03 -13.12 7.51
CA LEU A 195 15.12 -12.03 7.95
C LEU A 195 13.77 -12.53 8.47
N GLY A 196 13.64 -13.84 8.74
CA GLY A 196 12.45 -14.43 9.35
C GLY A 196 11.25 -14.61 8.42
N TYR A 197 11.48 -14.65 7.11
CA TYR A 197 10.43 -15.01 6.16
C TYR A 197 10.11 -16.50 6.27
N GLY A 198 8.84 -16.83 6.29
CA GLY A 198 8.41 -18.22 6.34
C GLY A 198 7.93 -18.75 5.00
N SER A 199 7.82 -20.09 4.91
CA SER A 199 7.28 -20.81 3.74
C SER A 199 8.04 -20.54 2.43
N LEU A 200 9.34 -20.24 2.54
CA LEU A 200 10.21 -19.99 1.39
C LEU A 200 10.45 -21.24 0.53
N GLU A 201 10.40 -22.42 1.13
CA GLU A 201 10.57 -23.70 0.43
C GLU A 201 9.44 -23.93 -0.57
N VAL A 202 8.17 -23.74 -0.13
CA VAL A 202 6.99 -23.89 -1.00
C VAL A 202 6.97 -22.90 -2.15
N LEU A 203 7.46 -21.69 -1.90
CA LEU A 203 7.59 -20.64 -2.93
C LEU A 203 8.80 -20.85 -3.83
N GLY A 204 9.86 -21.50 -3.31
CA GLY A 204 11.08 -21.74 -4.05
C GLY A 204 10.83 -22.48 -5.36
N ASP A 205 10.07 -23.56 -5.33
CA ASP A 205 9.73 -24.35 -6.51
C ASP A 205 8.93 -23.56 -7.55
N SER A 206 7.93 -22.79 -7.09
CA SER A 206 7.12 -21.94 -7.98
C SER A 206 7.95 -20.78 -8.56
N LEU A 207 8.92 -20.23 -7.81
CA LEU A 207 9.80 -19.16 -8.28
C LEU A 207 10.90 -19.65 -9.19
N MET A 208 11.40 -20.89 -9.01
CA MET A 208 12.41 -21.50 -9.89
C MET A 208 11.86 -21.73 -11.30
N ALA A 209 10.58 -22.05 -11.44
CA ALA A 209 9.92 -22.23 -12.73
C ALA A 209 9.79 -20.92 -13.52
N LEU A 210 9.93 -19.75 -12.84
CA LEU A 210 9.86 -18.46 -13.50
C LEU A 210 11.16 -18.17 -14.27
N ALA A 211 11.03 -17.69 -15.50
CA ALA A 211 12.15 -17.14 -16.27
C ALA A 211 12.92 -16.08 -15.44
N PRO A 212 14.17 -15.73 -15.77
CA PRO A 212 14.99 -14.76 -15.03
C PRO A 212 14.22 -13.45 -14.76
N ARG A 213 13.80 -13.25 -13.51
CA ARG A 213 13.05 -12.09 -13.05
C ARG A 213 13.59 -11.65 -11.69
N MET A 214 13.53 -10.35 -11.41
CA MET A 214 14.01 -9.85 -10.13
C MET A 214 13.11 -10.33 -8.98
N GLY A 215 13.68 -11.14 -8.09
CA GLY A 215 13.15 -11.39 -6.76
C GLY A 215 13.34 -10.19 -5.85
N SER A 216 12.50 -10.06 -4.84
CA SER A 216 12.56 -8.99 -3.85
C SER A 216 11.95 -9.44 -2.52
N PRO A 217 12.03 -8.63 -1.45
CA PRO A 217 11.27 -8.87 -0.23
C PRO A 217 9.75 -9.00 -0.39
N TRP A 218 9.18 -8.61 -1.53
CA TRP A 218 7.78 -8.89 -1.89
C TRP A 218 7.55 -10.33 -2.39
N MET A 219 8.58 -11.16 -2.35
CA MET A 219 8.64 -12.57 -2.73
C MET A 219 8.34 -12.79 -4.22
N HIS A 220 7.14 -12.49 -4.71
CA HIS A 220 6.75 -12.71 -6.11
C HIS A 220 7.09 -11.49 -6.99
N PRO A 221 7.72 -11.68 -8.18
CA PRO A 221 8.09 -10.56 -9.07
C PRO A 221 6.91 -9.67 -9.48
N ASN A 222 5.72 -10.24 -9.68
CA ASN A 222 4.55 -9.43 -10.00
C ASN A 222 4.09 -8.58 -8.80
N ALA A 223 4.15 -9.10 -7.56
CA ALA A 223 3.83 -8.32 -6.36
C ALA A 223 4.81 -7.15 -6.20
N THR A 224 6.10 -7.38 -6.48
CA THR A 224 7.11 -6.32 -6.56
C THR A 224 6.74 -5.26 -7.59
N GLY A 225 6.32 -5.71 -8.79
CA GLY A 225 5.86 -4.82 -9.86
C GLY A 225 4.65 -3.99 -9.44
N GLY A 226 3.65 -4.62 -8.79
CA GLY A 226 2.47 -3.94 -8.24
C GLY A 226 2.83 -2.90 -7.17
N ALA A 227 3.70 -3.25 -6.22
CA ALA A 227 4.20 -2.32 -5.20
C ALA A 227 4.91 -1.11 -5.83
N LEU A 228 5.78 -1.35 -6.82
CA LEU A 228 6.47 -0.28 -7.54
C LEU A 228 5.50 0.57 -8.37
N ALA A 229 4.48 -0.02 -9.00
CA ALA A 229 3.46 0.73 -9.74
C ALA A 229 2.68 1.69 -8.83
N LEU A 230 2.41 1.29 -7.58
CA LEU A 230 1.78 2.16 -6.56
C LEU A 230 2.73 3.27 -6.10
N LEU A 231 4.01 2.98 -5.86
CA LEU A 231 4.96 3.87 -5.20
C LEU A 231 5.67 4.84 -6.16
N LEU A 232 5.94 4.44 -7.42
CA LEU A 232 6.72 5.24 -8.35
C LEU A 232 6.10 6.58 -8.73
N PRO A 233 4.79 6.72 -8.99
CA PRO A 233 4.19 8.03 -9.23
C PRO A 233 4.35 8.99 -8.05
N LEU A 234 4.27 8.48 -6.81
CA LEU A 234 4.52 9.29 -5.61
C LEU A 234 5.99 9.72 -5.55
N ALA A 235 6.94 8.80 -5.76
CA ALA A 235 8.37 9.09 -5.77
C ALA A 235 8.72 10.16 -6.80
N LEU A 236 8.18 10.03 -8.01
CA LEU A 236 8.40 10.95 -9.13
C LEU A 236 7.87 12.35 -8.81
N CYS A 237 6.58 12.47 -8.47
CA CYS A 237 5.95 13.77 -8.20
C CYS A 237 6.62 14.46 -7.01
N TYR A 238 6.90 13.71 -5.94
CA TYR A 238 7.57 14.23 -4.76
C TYR A 238 9.00 14.69 -5.07
N GLY A 239 9.77 13.87 -5.78
CA GLY A 239 11.15 14.18 -6.16
C GLY A 239 11.25 15.40 -7.09
N LEU A 240 10.35 15.55 -8.05
CA LEU A 240 10.34 16.70 -8.97
C LEU A 240 9.91 18.00 -8.27
N ALA A 241 9.03 17.93 -7.29
CA ALA A 241 8.45 19.10 -6.62
C ALA A 241 9.26 19.57 -5.40
N ARG A 242 10.21 18.80 -4.89
CA ARG A 242 11.01 19.14 -3.71
C ARG A 242 12.40 19.64 -4.08
N ARG A 243 13.16 20.16 -3.07
CA ARG A 243 14.55 20.58 -3.18
C ARG A 243 15.41 19.84 -2.15
N GLY A 244 16.71 19.85 -2.33
CA GLY A 244 17.66 19.22 -1.41
C GLY A 244 17.56 17.70 -1.38
N TRP A 245 17.79 17.09 -0.21
CA TRP A 245 17.81 15.64 -0.06
C TRP A 245 16.46 14.92 -0.31
N PRO A 246 15.27 15.50 -0.01
CA PRO A 246 14.01 14.85 -0.37
C PRO A 246 13.81 14.70 -1.88
N ARG A 247 14.32 15.67 -2.67
CA ARG A 247 14.38 15.56 -4.14
C ARG A 247 15.27 14.40 -4.56
N ALA A 248 16.48 14.33 -4.00
CA ALA A 248 17.43 13.26 -4.32
C ALA A 248 16.84 11.88 -4.01
N LEU A 249 16.19 11.73 -2.84
CA LEU A 249 15.51 10.49 -2.45
C LEU A 249 14.41 10.11 -3.44
N GLY A 250 13.48 11.03 -3.75
CA GLY A 250 12.39 10.77 -4.67
C GLY A 250 12.87 10.39 -6.07
N LEU A 251 13.87 11.10 -6.60
CA LEU A 251 14.46 10.81 -7.92
C LEU A 251 15.25 9.50 -7.93
N ALA A 252 16.00 9.19 -6.86
CA ALA A 252 16.70 7.91 -6.72
C ALA A 252 15.72 6.72 -6.71
N VAL A 253 14.63 6.81 -5.93
CA VAL A 253 13.58 5.79 -5.92
C VAL A 253 12.91 5.68 -7.29
N THR A 254 12.66 6.80 -7.96
CA THR A 254 12.06 6.79 -9.30
C THR A 254 12.97 6.08 -10.31
N LEU A 255 14.26 6.42 -10.33
CA LEU A 255 15.23 5.82 -11.25
C LEU A 255 15.43 4.33 -10.97
N LEU A 256 15.84 3.99 -9.75
CA LEU A 256 16.09 2.59 -9.36
C LEU A 256 14.81 1.75 -9.43
N GLY A 257 13.68 2.32 -9.03
CA GLY A 257 12.39 1.63 -9.09
C GLY A 257 11.90 1.39 -10.51
N SER A 258 12.18 2.30 -11.45
CA SER A 258 11.91 2.06 -12.89
C SER A 258 12.76 0.91 -13.43
N VAL A 259 14.06 0.87 -13.09
CA VAL A 259 14.93 -0.26 -13.41
C VAL A 259 14.40 -1.55 -12.75
N GLY A 260 14.10 -1.50 -11.45
CA GLY A 260 13.54 -2.63 -10.72
C GLY A 260 12.24 -3.15 -11.36
N LEU A 261 11.34 -2.26 -11.76
CA LEU A 261 10.09 -2.65 -12.42
C LEU A 261 10.34 -3.37 -13.74
N LEU A 262 11.27 -2.90 -14.56
CA LEU A 262 11.68 -3.59 -15.78
C LEU A 262 12.26 -4.98 -15.47
N LEU A 263 13.13 -5.09 -14.48
CA LEU A 263 13.75 -6.35 -14.06
C LEU A 263 12.74 -7.36 -13.46
N THR A 264 11.64 -6.89 -12.86
CA THR A 264 10.56 -7.79 -12.43
C THR A 264 9.85 -8.46 -13.62
N GLY A 265 9.89 -7.83 -14.79
CA GLY A 265 9.17 -8.26 -15.98
C GLY A 265 7.64 -8.33 -15.77
N SER A 266 7.08 -7.56 -14.83
CA SER A 266 5.63 -7.46 -14.59
C SER A 266 4.98 -6.58 -15.67
N ARG A 267 4.43 -7.23 -16.69
CA ARG A 267 3.80 -6.55 -17.85
C ARG A 267 2.61 -5.68 -17.45
N GLY A 268 1.75 -6.20 -16.57
CA GLY A 268 0.57 -5.45 -16.09
C GLY A 268 0.95 -4.19 -15.32
N ALA A 269 1.94 -4.28 -14.43
CA ALA A 269 2.43 -3.12 -13.66
C ALA A 269 3.11 -2.07 -14.56
N LEU A 270 3.92 -2.52 -15.52
CA LEU A 270 4.58 -1.64 -16.49
C LEU A 270 3.55 -0.90 -17.37
N LEU A 271 2.59 -1.64 -17.94
CA LEU A 271 1.52 -1.06 -18.76
C LEU A 271 0.71 -0.03 -17.96
N SER A 272 0.37 -0.36 -16.71
CA SER A 272 -0.39 0.53 -15.84
C SER A 272 0.36 1.84 -15.57
N LEU A 273 1.66 1.77 -15.32
CA LEU A 273 2.49 2.96 -15.11
C LEU A 273 2.58 3.81 -16.38
N VAL A 274 2.75 3.17 -17.55
CA VAL A 274 2.76 3.88 -18.85
C VAL A 274 1.43 4.59 -19.07
N LEU A 275 0.30 3.93 -18.83
CA LEU A 275 -1.04 4.54 -18.98
C LEU A 275 -1.23 5.73 -18.03
N VAL A 276 -0.73 5.65 -16.80
CA VAL A 276 -0.75 6.78 -15.86
C VAL A 276 0.13 7.93 -16.35
N LEU A 277 1.31 7.66 -16.88
CA LEU A 277 2.17 8.70 -17.46
C LEU A 277 1.54 9.35 -18.71
N VAL A 278 0.87 8.57 -19.56
CA VAL A 278 0.08 9.09 -20.70
C VAL A 278 -1.03 10.00 -20.20
N TRP A 279 -1.76 9.57 -19.17
CA TRP A 279 -2.81 10.40 -18.54
C TRP A 279 -2.22 11.69 -17.95
N MET A 280 -1.09 11.62 -17.23
CA MET A 280 -0.40 12.80 -16.69
C MET A 280 0.07 13.74 -17.82
N ALA A 281 0.61 13.21 -18.92
CA ALA A 281 1.01 13.98 -20.08
C ALA A 281 -0.18 14.66 -20.76
N GLY A 282 -1.31 13.96 -20.90
CA GLY A 282 -2.58 14.52 -21.39
C GLY A 282 -3.12 15.64 -20.50
N ARG A 283 -2.82 15.60 -19.18
CA ARG A 283 -3.12 16.68 -18.22
C ARG A 283 -2.03 17.76 -18.16
N ARG A 284 -1.06 17.72 -19.06
CA ARG A 284 0.07 18.65 -19.13
C ARG A 284 0.86 18.78 -17.81
N VAL A 285 0.94 17.69 -17.05
CA VAL A 285 1.82 17.64 -15.87
C VAL A 285 3.26 17.88 -16.33
N PRO A 286 4.03 18.77 -15.69
CA PRO A 286 5.41 19.06 -16.08
C PRO A 286 6.26 17.79 -16.15
N TYR A 287 7.09 17.70 -17.19
CA TYR A 287 7.99 16.58 -17.48
C TYR A 287 7.32 15.23 -17.84
N ALA A 288 6.03 14.99 -17.61
CA ALA A 288 5.39 13.71 -17.87
C ALA A 288 5.53 13.25 -19.33
N GLY A 289 5.30 14.13 -20.30
CA GLY A 289 5.48 13.82 -21.72
C GLY A 289 6.94 13.51 -22.09
N ARG A 290 7.91 14.26 -21.53
CA ARG A 290 9.35 14.00 -21.75
C ARG A 290 9.77 12.67 -21.16
N LEU A 291 9.31 12.36 -19.95
CA LEU A 291 9.59 11.07 -19.28
C LEU A 291 8.97 9.90 -20.04
N LEU A 292 7.78 10.08 -20.60
CA LEU A 292 7.15 9.08 -21.45
C LEU A 292 7.98 8.81 -22.70
N LEU A 293 8.44 9.87 -23.40
CA LEU A 293 9.29 9.74 -24.59
C LEU A 293 10.64 9.08 -24.26
N ILE A 294 11.33 9.56 -23.21
CA ILE A 294 12.62 9.00 -22.78
C ILE A 294 12.44 7.54 -22.34
N GLY A 295 11.42 7.27 -21.53
CA GLY A 295 11.13 5.92 -21.06
C GLY A 295 10.78 4.95 -22.19
N SER A 296 10.00 5.40 -23.18
CA SER A 296 9.71 4.61 -24.38
C SER A 296 10.95 4.35 -25.21
N PHE A 297 11.78 5.36 -25.44
CA PHE A 297 13.04 5.22 -26.17
C PHE A 297 14.00 4.24 -25.47
N LEU A 298 14.22 4.42 -24.17
CA LEU A 298 15.05 3.51 -23.39
C LEU A 298 14.45 2.10 -23.32
N GLY A 299 13.12 1.98 -23.23
CA GLY A 299 12.42 0.71 -23.28
C GLY A 299 12.65 -0.03 -24.59
N VAL A 300 12.58 0.67 -25.72
CA VAL A 300 12.89 0.10 -27.05
C VAL A 300 14.36 -0.32 -27.13
N LEU A 301 15.29 0.54 -26.73
CA LEU A 301 16.72 0.20 -26.71
C LEU A 301 17.01 -1.04 -25.85
N LEU A 302 16.43 -1.08 -24.66
CA LEU A 302 16.61 -2.21 -23.75
C LEU A 302 16.01 -3.51 -24.34
N THR A 303 14.86 -3.41 -24.99
CA THR A 303 14.23 -4.55 -25.68
C THR A 303 15.11 -5.08 -26.80
N LEU A 304 15.72 -4.20 -27.57
CA LEU A 304 16.64 -4.58 -28.65
C LEU A 304 17.96 -5.16 -28.12
N ALA A 305 18.45 -4.64 -26.99
CA ALA A 305 19.71 -5.05 -26.37
C ALA A 305 19.61 -6.30 -25.49
N TYR A 306 18.41 -6.66 -25.02
CA TYR A 306 18.22 -7.77 -24.08
C TYR A 306 17.19 -8.79 -24.58
N PRO A 307 17.66 -9.88 -25.23
CA PRO A 307 16.81 -10.89 -25.85
C PRO A 307 15.70 -11.47 -24.96
N PRO A 308 15.92 -11.74 -23.64
CA PRO A 308 14.85 -12.25 -22.79
C PRO A 308 13.67 -11.29 -22.66
N LEU A 309 13.89 -9.97 -22.74
CA LEU A 309 12.81 -8.97 -22.71
C LEU A 309 12.09 -8.93 -24.06
N GLN A 310 12.83 -9.05 -25.16
CA GLN A 310 12.26 -9.10 -26.51
C GLN A 310 11.33 -10.31 -26.65
N GLU A 311 11.80 -11.51 -26.33
CA GLU A 311 10.99 -12.73 -26.36
C GLU A 311 9.72 -12.60 -25.50
N ARG A 312 9.86 -11.99 -24.35
CA ARG A 312 8.76 -11.76 -23.41
C ARG A 312 7.71 -10.78 -23.94
N LEU A 313 8.10 -9.75 -24.67
CA LEU A 313 7.18 -8.82 -25.32
C LEU A 313 6.50 -9.47 -26.53
N LEU A 314 7.24 -10.22 -27.34
CA LEU A 314 6.69 -10.93 -28.50
C LEU A 314 5.68 -12.01 -28.10
N THR A 315 5.93 -12.69 -26.97
CA THR A 315 5.02 -13.73 -26.46
C THR A 315 3.90 -13.19 -25.57
N MET A 316 3.75 -11.86 -25.46
CA MET A 316 2.80 -11.22 -24.53
C MET A 316 1.36 -11.69 -24.73
N PHE A 317 0.96 -11.89 -25.96
CA PHE A 317 -0.40 -12.26 -26.35
C PHE A 317 -0.55 -13.73 -26.77
N LEU A 318 0.53 -14.51 -26.70
CA LEU A 318 0.49 -15.91 -27.07
C LEU A 318 0.04 -16.76 -25.86
N THR A 319 -0.90 -17.66 -26.08
CA THR A 319 -1.36 -18.63 -25.07
C THR A 319 -0.27 -19.64 -24.65
N SER A 320 0.81 -19.74 -25.42
CA SER A 320 2.00 -20.51 -25.06
C SER A 320 2.76 -19.95 -23.86
N ASN A 321 2.43 -18.71 -23.41
CA ASN A 321 3.03 -18.14 -22.22
C ASN A 321 2.24 -18.60 -20.98
N GLU A 322 2.89 -19.35 -20.10
CA GLU A 322 2.33 -19.95 -18.89
C GLU A 322 1.46 -18.97 -18.07
N SER A 323 1.97 -17.75 -17.83
CA SER A 323 1.22 -16.71 -17.10
C SER A 323 -0.03 -16.22 -17.84
N THR A 324 -0.11 -16.36 -19.14
CA THR A 324 -1.27 -15.97 -19.95
C THR A 324 -2.28 -17.11 -20.01
N SER A 325 -1.82 -18.36 -20.20
CA SER A 325 -2.68 -19.55 -20.18
C SER A 325 -3.39 -19.70 -18.84
N VAL A 326 -2.68 -19.56 -17.73
CA VAL A 326 -3.25 -19.60 -16.37
C VAL A 326 -4.43 -18.62 -16.23
N ARG A 327 -4.26 -17.37 -16.70
CA ARG A 327 -5.36 -16.39 -16.63
C ARG A 327 -6.56 -16.74 -17.50
N PHE A 328 -6.33 -17.28 -18.71
CA PHE A 328 -7.43 -17.75 -19.55
C PHE A 328 -8.18 -18.89 -18.89
N ASP A 329 -7.47 -19.83 -18.26
CA ASP A 329 -8.08 -20.93 -17.53
C ASP A 329 -8.85 -20.44 -16.31
N GLU A 330 -8.28 -19.49 -15.52
CA GLU A 330 -8.98 -18.86 -14.42
C GLU A 330 -10.29 -18.20 -14.87
N TYR A 331 -10.25 -17.43 -15.97
CA TYR A 331 -11.43 -16.71 -16.47
C TYR A 331 -12.46 -17.66 -17.07
N ALA A 332 -12.05 -18.72 -17.77
CA ALA A 332 -12.94 -19.72 -18.32
C ALA A 332 -13.68 -20.49 -17.22
N ASN A 333 -13.00 -20.78 -16.10
CA ASN A 333 -13.57 -21.51 -14.97
C ASN A 333 -14.24 -20.59 -13.92
N PHE A 334 -14.14 -19.26 -14.05
CA PHE A 334 -14.72 -18.32 -13.10
C PHE A 334 -16.24 -18.48 -12.93
N PRO A 335 -17.07 -18.67 -13.98
CA PRO A 335 -18.50 -18.89 -13.83
C PRO A 335 -18.81 -20.15 -12.99
N ALA A 336 -18.06 -21.25 -13.20
CA ALA A 336 -18.20 -22.48 -12.43
C ALA A 336 -17.82 -22.27 -10.95
N ALA A 337 -16.76 -21.51 -10.69
CA ALA A 337 -16.36 -21.14 -9.32
C ALA A 337 -17.47 -20.34 -8.62
N MET A 338 -18.10 -19.38 -9.33
CA MET A 338 -19.19 -18.58 -8.76
C MET A 338 -20.50 -19.35 -8.60
N ALA A 339 -20.75 -20.38 -9.43
CA ALA A 339 -21.87 -21.29 -9.21
C ALA A 339 -21.67 -22.15 -7.95
N ALA A 340 -20.42 -22.57 -7.66
CA ALA A 340 -20.09 -23.30 -6.46
C ALA A 340 -20.07 -22.41 -5.20
N TYR A 341 -19.62 -21.15 -5.33
CA TYR A 341 -19.43 -20.21 -4.23
C TYR A 341 -20.14 -18.86 -4.48
N PRO A 342 -21.48 -18.82 -4.57
CA PRO A 342 -22.21 -17.62 -4.99
C PRO A 342 -22.04 -16.41 -4.07
N PHE A 343 -21.71 -16.64 -2.80
CA PHE A 343 -21.46 -15.60 -1.81
C PHE A 343 -19.97 -15.29 -1.60
N GLY A 344 -19.10 -15.92 -2.41
CA GLY A 344 -17.64 -15.88 -2.28
C GLY A 344 -17.10 -16.97 -1.37
N VAL A 345 -15.79 -17.22 -1.49
CA VAL A 345 -15.07 -18.24 -0.71
C VAL A 345 -14.69 -17.77 0.71
N GLY A 346 -14.89 -16.49 1.01
CA GLY A 346 -14.56 -15.93 2.32
C GLY A 346 -13.06 -15.72 2.53
N PHE A 347 -12.60 -15.96 3.77
CA PHE A 347 -11.26 -15.58 4.23
C PHE A 347 -10.37 -16.77 4.60
N LYS A 348 -10.77 -18.00 4.33
CA LYS A 348 -9.90 -19.16 4.38
C LYS A 348 -8.88 -19.13 3.23
N VAL A 349 -8.02 -20.14 3.14
CA VAL A 349 -7.19 -20.37 1.94
C VAL A 349 -8.12 -20.57 0.75
N ASP A 350 -7.76 -20.05 -0.40
CA ASP A 350 -8.59 -20.19 -1.59
C ASP A 350 -8.72 -21.67 -1.97
N PRO A 351 -9.93 -22.20 -2.12
CA PRO A 351 -10.12 -23.53 -2.66
C PRO A 351 -9.70 -23.55 -4.14
N PRO A 352 -9.34 -24.71 -4.69
CA PRO A 352 -9.09 -24.82 -6.12
C PRO A 352 -10.36 -24.40 -6.89
N VAL A 353 -10.15 -23.71 -8.02
CA VAL A 353 -11.28 -23.31 -8.90
C VAL A 353 -11.90 -24.58 -9.49
N PRO A 354 -13.23 -24.78 -9.36
CA PRO A 354 -13.89 -25.98 -9.86
C PRO A 354 -13.63 -26.21 -11.36
N GLY A 355 -13.27 -27.44 -11.73
CA GLY A 355 -12.94 -27.81 -13.10
C GLY A 355 -11.52 -27.48 -13.55
N SER A 356 -10.68 -26.91 -12.67
CA SER A 356 -9.27 -26.64 -12.94
C SER A 356 -8.43 -26.98 -11.71
N GLY A 357 -7.12 -27.08 -11.89
CA GLY A 357 -6.14 -27.21 -10.77
C GLY A 357 -5.70 -25.87 -10.19
N LEU A 358 -6.36 -24.78 -10.53
CA LEU A 358 -5.93 -23.42 -10.21
C LEU A 358 -6.50 -22.93 -8.87
N TRP A 359 -5.76 -22.05 -8.21
CA TRP A 359 -6.07 -21.47 -6.92
C TRP A 359 -6.25 -19.95 -7.07
N GLY A 360 -7.48 -19.47 -6.91
CA GLY A 360 -7.77 -18.04 -6.95
C GLY A 360 -7.91 -17.45 -8.36
N ILE A 361 -8.07 -16.15 -8.43
CA ILE A 361 -8.30 -15.39 -9.67
C ILE A 361 -7.32 -14.22 -9.74
N SER A 362 -6.47 -14.19 -10.79
CA SER A 362 -5.46 -13.16 -11.03
C SER A 362 -6.05 -11.89 -11.64
N ASN A 363 -7.04 -11.31 -10.97
CA ASN A 363 -7.70 -10.05 -11.33
C ASN A 363 -8.30 -9.43 -10.08
N LEU A 364 -7.97 -8.19 -9.77
CA LEU A 364 -8.44 -7.47 -8.58
C LEU A 364 -9.97 -7.48 -8.46
N TRP A 365 -10.65 -7.17 -9.56
CA TRP A 365 -12.10 -6.98 -9.60
C TRP A 365 -12.83 -8.32 -9.45
N LEU A 366 -12.39 -9.33 -10.20
CA LEU A 366 -12.93 -10.68 -10.10
C LEU A 366 -12.58 -11.34 -8.77
N ASN A 367 -11.41 -11.01 -8.19
CA ASN A 367 -11.01 -11.51 -6.88
C ASN A 367 -11.91 -10.98 -5.76
N TYR A 368 -12.40 -9.73 -5.87
CA TYR A 368 -13.42 -9.24 -4.92
C TYR A 368 -14.72 -10.06 -5.03
N ILE A 369 -15.16 -10.41 -6.25
CA ILE A 369 -16.32 -11.31 -6.41
C ILE A 369 -16.01 -12.68 -5.81
N TYR A 370 -14.85 -13.26 -6.16
CA TYR A 370 -14.45 -14.58 -5.73
C TYR A 370 -14.36 -14.70 -4.20
N LYS A 371 -13.79 -13.67 -3.53
CA LYS A 371 -13.61 -13.63 -2.08
C LYS A 371 -14.88 -13.29 -1.32
N ILE A 372 -15.58 -12.24 -1.70
CA ILE A 372 -16.67 -11.66 -0.92
C ILE A 372 -17.96 -11.46 -1.71
N GLY A 373 -18.07 -12.13 -2.83
CA GLY A 373 -19.29 -12.10 -3.66
C GLY A 373 -19.49 -10.81 -4.45
N LEU A 374 -20.48 -10.83 -5.32
CA LEU A 374 -20.82 -9.68 -6.17
C LEU A 374 -21.14 -8.40 -5.38
N PRO A 375 -21.91 -8.43 -4.27
CA PRO A 375 -22.17 -7.20 -3.50
C PRO A 375 -20.88 -6.57 -2.92
N GLY A 376 -19.91 -7.40 -2.51
CA GLY A 376 -18.62 -6.91 -2.03
C GLY A 376 -17.83 -6.18 -3.12
N MET A 377 -17.82 -6.72 -4.34
CA MET A 377 -17.23 -6.02 -5.50
C MET A 377 -17.97 -4.71 -5.81
N LEU A 378 -19.30 -4.69 -5.80
CA LEU A 378 -20.08 -3.47 -6.04
C LEU A 378 -19.79 -2.39 -4.99
N LEU A 379 -19.62 -2.77 -3.72
CA LEU A 379 -19.18 -1.86 -2.67
C LEU A 379 -17.76 -1.34 -2.93
N PHE A 380 -16.84 -2.20 -3.36
CA PHE A 380 -15.48 -1.75 -3.70
C PHE A 380 -15.48 -0.79 -4.90
N ILE A 381 -16.30 -1.06 -5.93
CA ILE A 381 -16.52 -0.12 -7.05
C ILE A 381 -17.11 1.20 -6.52
N ALA A 382 -18.08 1.16 -5.63
CA ALA A 382 -18.67 2.37 -5.05
C ALA A 382 -17.64 3.18 -4.24
N VAL A 383 -16.75 2.51 -3.48
CA VAL A 383 -15.62 3.17 -2.79
C VAL A 383 -14.70 3.86 -3.79
N THR A 384 -14.23 3.13 -4.79
CA THR A 384 -13.27 3.67 -5.79
C THR A 384 -13.89 4.77 -6.64
N TRP A 385 -15.16 4.65 -7.01
CA TRP A 385 -15.89 5.68 -7.74
C TRP A 385 -16.11 6.94 -6.89
N SER A 386 -16.55 6.79 -5.63
CA SER A 386 -16.73 7.92 -4.73
C SER A 386 -15.40 8.61 -4.40
N TRP A 387 -14.31 7.84 -4.22
CA TRP A 387 -12.96 8.36 -4.11
C TRP A 387 -12.60 9.21 -5.34
N TRP A 388 -12.75 8.66 -6.57
CA TRP A 388 -12.46 9.37 -7.80
C TRP A 388 -13.22 10.69 -7.91
N ARG A 389 -14.49 10.73 -7.55
CA ARG A 389 -15.31 11.96 -7.57
C ARG A 389 -14.74 13.05 -6.68
N VAL A 390 -14.15 12.70 -5.54
CA VAL A 390 -13.52 13.65 -4.62
C VAL A 390 -12.17 14.15 -5.13
N VAL A 391 -11.34 13.22 -5.65
CA VAL A 391 -9.92 13.52 -5.92
C VAL A 391 -9.62 13.91 -7.36
N ARG A 392 -10.53 13.70 -8.29
CA ARG A 392 -10.31 13.97 -9.72
C ARG A 392 -9.88 15.43 -9.96
N PRO A 393 -8.91 15.65 -10.87
CA PRO A 393 -8.48 17.01 -11.21
C PRO A 393 -9.63 17.84 -11.77
N ARG A 394 -9.79 19.06 -11.28
CA ARG A 394 -10.78 20.03 -11.75
C ARG A 394 -10.28 20.80 -12.99
N SER A 395 -8.96 20.95 -13.13
CA SER A 395 -8.32 21.62 -14.27
C SER A 395 -7.80 20.63 -15.31
N ARG A 396 -7.75 21.07 -16.59
CA ARG A 396 -7.07 20.30 -17.65
C ARG A 396 -5.55 20.36 -17.56
N VAL A 397 -5.01 21.42 -16.99
CA VAL A 397 -3.58 21.62 -16.77
C VAL A 397 -3.31 21.48 -15.27
N ILE A 398 -2.44 20.56 -14.91
CA ILE A 398 -2.06 20.33 -13.51
C ILE A 398 -0.63 20.80 -13.32
N PRO A 399 -0.40 21.97 -12.69
CA PRO A 399 0.96 22.36 -12.32
C PRO A 399 1.47 21.40 -11.23
N LEU A 400 2.74 21.02 -11.31
CA LEU A 400 3.38 20.25 -10.26
C LEU A 400 4.09 21.21 -9.30
N THR A 401 3.58 21.28 -8.09
CA THR A 401 4.09 22.15 -7.02
C THR A 401 4.43 21.33 -5.77
N ALA A 402 5.19 21.92 -4.85
CA ALA A 402 5.44 21.30 -3.56
C ALA A 402 4.13 21.00 -2.79
N ASP A 403 3.12 21.84 -2.98
CA ASP A 403 1.86 21.73 -2.26
C ASP A 403 0.97 20.57 -2.76
N ASN A 404 0.96 20.27 -4.06
CA ASN A 404 0.11 19.23 -4.64
C ASN A 404 0.84 17.93 -4.99
N ALA A 405 2.15 17.82 -4.76
CA ALA A 405 2.94 16.68 -5.15
C ALA A 405 2.49 15.35 -4.52
N ILE A 406 2.09 15.39 -3.24
CA ILE A 406 1.59 14.20 -2.54
C ILE A 406 0.25 13.77 -3.13
N TRP A 407 -0.67 14.73 -3.36
CA TRP A 407 -1.95 14.44 -4.01
C TRP A 407 -1.78 13.82 -5.40
N LEU A 408 -0.99 14.46 -6.27
CA LEU A 408 -0.80 13.98 -7.65
C LEU A 408 -0.07 12.63 -7.68
N GLY A 409 0.95 12.46 -6.84
CA GLY A 409 1.71 11.22 -6.76
C GLY A 409 0.90 10.04 -6.22
N THR A 410 0.12 10.24 -5.15
CA THR A 410 -0.77 9.20 -4.61
C THR A 410 -1.94 8.90 -5.57
N LEU A 411 -2.48 9.92 -6.26
CA LEU A 411 -3.48 9.74 -7.30
C LEU A 411 -2.94 8.86 -8.45
N GLY A 412 -1.75 9.18 -8.95
CA GLY A 412 -1.09 8.37 -10.00
C GLY A 412 -0.82 6.94 -9.55
N GLY A 413 -0.34 6.76 -8.31
CA GLY A 413 -0.11 5.44 -7.72
C GLY A 413 -1.38 4.59 -7.61
N LEU A 414 -2.47 5.17 -7.14
CA LEU A 414 -3.76 4.47 -7.03
C LEU A 414 -4.35 4.13 -8.41
N LEU A 415 -4.24 5.03 -9.39
CA LEU A 415 -4.65 4.72 -10.76
C LEU A 415 -3.82 3.56 -11.33
N ALA A 416 -2.49 3.56 -11.11
CA ALA A 416 -1.64 2.46 -11.54
C ALA A 416 -2.00 1.14 -10.83
N ALA A 417 -2.31 1.19 -9.54
CA ALA A 417 -2.75 0.02 -8.77
C ALA A 417 -4.07 -0.55 -9.31
N LEU A 418 -5.08 0.29 -9.54
CA LEU A 418 -6.38 -0.12 -10.08
C LEU A 418 -6.28 -0.66 -11.51
N LEU A 419 -5.44 -0.07 -12.36
CA LEU A 419 -5.17 -0.56 -13.72
C LEU A 419 -4.40 -1.88 -13.70
N SER A 420 -3.36 -2.01 -12.85
CA SER A 420 -2.63 -3.26 -12.70
C SER A 420 -3.52 -4.37 -12.14
N GLY A 421 -4.55 -4.00 -11.40
CA GLY A 421 -5.59 -4.88 -10.91
C GLY A 421 -6.41 -5.59 -11.99
N LEU A 422 -6.37 -5.15 -13.24
CA LEU A 422 -6.92 -5.91 -14.38
C LEU A 422 -6.10 -7.16 -14.71
N PHE A 423 -4.84 -7.21 -14.27
CA PHE A 423 -3.89 -8.28 -14.59
C PHE A 423 -3.48 -9.08 -13.36
N ASP A 424 -3.77 -8.58 -12.15
CA ASP A 424 -3.39 -9.24 -10.92
C ASP A 424 -4.24 -8.76 -9.72
N HIS A 425 -4.20 -9.48 -8.59
CA HIS A 425 -5.12 -9.29 -7.47
C HIS A 425 -4.45 -8.75 -6.18
N TYR A 426 -3.19 -8.26 -6.24
CA TYR A 426 -2.40 -7.92 -5.04
C TYR A 426 -3.04 -6.92 -4.10
N PHE A 427 -3.84 -5.98 -4.60
CA PHE A 427 -4.46 -4.92 -3.80
C PHE A 427 -5.81 -5.31 -3.17
N SER A 428 -6.27 -6.55 -3.37
CA SER A 428 -7.55 -7.01 -2.79
C SER A 428 -7.38 -7.66 -1.41
N PHE A 429 -6.57 -8.72 -1.34
CA PHE A 429 -6.42 -9.54 -0.14
C PHE A 429 -4.97 -9.87 0.22
N THR A 430 -3.97 -9.38 -0.55
CA THR A 430 -2.56 -9.53 -0.22
C THR A 430 -2.18 -8.55 0.88
N MET A 431 -1.89 -9.08 2.07
CA MET A 431 -1.56 -8.29 3.25
C MET A 431 -0.42 -7.30 2.96
N VAL A 432 -0.35 -6.22 3.68
CA VAL A 432 0.57 -5.09 3.51
C VAL A 432 0.34 -4.28 2.22
N LEU A 433 0.21 -4.90 1.03
CA LEU A 433 -0.17 -4.17 -0.19
C LEU A 433 -1.57 -3.55 -0.06
N VAL A 434 -2.51 -4.28 0.54
CA VAL A 434 -3.82 -3.75 0.90
C VAL A 434 -3.68 -2.54 1.83
N ALA A 435 -2.86 -2.63 2.88
CA ALA A 435 -2.64 -1.50 3.79
C ALA A 435 -2.03 -0.28 3.08
N LEU A 436 -1.04 -0.48 2.21
CA LEU A 436 -0.44 0.60 1.44
C LEU A 436 -1.45 1.24 0.47
N PHE A 437 -2.28 0.43 -0.20
CA PHE A 437 -3.33 0.93 -1.09
C PHE A 437 -4.33 1.82 -0.33
N TRP A 438 -4.82 1.37 0.84
CA TRP A 438 -5.77 2.14 1.65
C TRP A 438 -5.12 3.35 2.31
N LEU A 439 -3.84 3.28 2.72
CA LEU A 439 -3.08 4.43 3.20
C LEU A 439 -2.92 5.49 2.11
N PHE A 440 -2.60 5.09 0.88
CA PHE A 440 -2.53 5.99 -0.27
C PHE A 440 -3.89 6.64 -0.56
N MET A 441 -4.98 5.87 -0.49
CA MET A 441 -6.33 6.40 -0.68
C MET A 441 -6.67 7.44 0.39
N GLY A 442 -6.33 7.19 1.65
CA GLY A 442 -6.50 8.16 2.74
C GLY A 442 -5.68 9.43 2.54
N LEU A 443 -4.39 9.30 2.19
CA LEU A 443 -3.52 10.44 1.88
C LEU A 443 -4.08 11.26 0.72
N ASN A 444 -4.50 10.60 -0.34
CA ASN A 444 -5.04 11.24 -1.53
C ASN A 444 -6.34 12.00 -1.26
N LEU A 445 -7.28 11.40 -0.50
CA LEU A 445 -8.51 12.04 -0.07
C LEU A 445 -8.24 13.26 0.80
N HIS A 446 -7.34 13.14 1.77
CA HIS A 446 -6.99 14.23 2.67
C HIS A 446 -6.37 15.41 1.91
N GLU A 447 -5.39 15.14 1.04
CA GLU A 447 -4.74 16.17 0.23
C GLU A 447 -5.71 16.83 -0.77
N ALA A 448 -6.60 16.06 -1.40
CA ALA A 448 -7.61 16.62 -2.29
C ALA A 448 -8.57 17.57 -1.55
N ARG A 449 -9.05 17.18 -0.36
CA ARG A 449 -9.92 18.03 0.46
C ARG A 449 -9.21 19.31 0.90
N ARG A 450 -7.94 19.21 1.27
CA ARG A 450 -7.11 20.36 1.64
C ARG A 450 -6.96 21.34 0.47
N LEU A 451 -6.58 20.84 -0.70
CA LEU A 451 -6.38 21.67 -1.89
C LEU A 451 -7.68 22.34 -2.34
N TYR A 452 -8.74 21.56 -2.50
CA TYR A 452 -10.01 22.08 -3.02
C TYR A 452 -10.82 22.89 -1.98
N GLY A 453 -10.65 22.63 -0.70
CA GLY A 453 -11.23 23.42 0.36
C GLY A 453 -10.53 24.78 0.56
N ALA A 454 -9.25 24.89 0.22
CA ALA A 454 -8.54 26.16 0.18
C ALA A 454 -8.98 27.02 -1.02
N GLU A 455 -9.16 26.40 -2.20
CA GLU A 455 -9.68 27.09 -3.40
C GLU A 455 -11.06 27.69 -3.17
N ALA A 456 -11.99 26.94 -2.54
CA ALA A 456 -13.33 27.42 -2.25
C ALA A 456 -13.32 28.64 -1.30
N ARG A 457 -12.50 28.59 -0.25
CA ARG A 457 -12.37 29.72 0.70
C ARG A 457 -11.69 30.95 0.08
N GLY A 458 -10.75 30.76 -0.85
CA GLY A 458 -10.13 31.86 -1.59
C GLY A 458 -11.12 32.57 -2.50
N ALA A 459 -11.97 31.82 -3.19
CA ALA A 459 -13.00 32.37 -4.06
C ALA A 459 -14.06 33.22 -3.27
N ASP A 460 -14.46 32.73 -2.08
CA ASP A 460 -15.40 33.47 -1.22
C ASP A 460 -14.83 34.82 -0.70
N VAL A 461 -13.49 34.90 -0.51
CA VAL A 461 -12.81 36.13 -0.08
C VAL A 461 -12.68 37.10 -1.24
N ASP A 462 -12.45 36.64 -2.45
CA ASP A 462 -12.35 37.49 -3.65
C ASP A 462 -13.75 38.02 -4.09
N GLU A 463 -14.83 37.25 -3.86
CA GLU A 463 -16.22 37.70 -4.10
C GLU A 463 -16.71 38.67 -3.03
N ALA A 464 -16.21 38.57 -1.79
CA ALA A 464 -16.44 39.50 -0.72
C ALA A 464 -15.56 40.76 -0.81
N GLY A 465 -15.45 41.37 -2.00
CA GLY A 465 -14.58 42.50 -2.31
C GLY A 465 -14.44 43.55 -1.20
N PRO A 466 -13.40 44.40 -1.20
CA PRO A 466 -13.11 45.29 -0.08
C PRO A 466 -14.35 46.11 0.25
N ASN A 467 -14.90 45.91 1.45
CA ASN A 467 -15.97 46.72 2.00
C ASN A 467 -15.59 48.20 1.90
N HIS A 468 -16.10 48.87 0.91
CA HIS A 468 -16.03 50.30 0.74
C HIS A 468 -16.98 50.98 1.73
N ASP A 469 -16.89 50.65 3.01
CA ASP A 469 -17.39 51.50 4.10
C ASP A 469 -16.20 52.30 4.66
N SER A 470 -15.82 53.32 3.90
CA SER A 470 -15.03 54.39 4.48
C SER A 470 -15.99 55.28 5.34
N PRO A 471 -15.74 55.40 6.66
CA PRO A 471 -16.52 56.27 7.54
C PRO A 471 -16.04 57.71 7.42
N ASP A 472 -16.02 58.29 6.22
CA ASP A 472 -15.58 59.67 6.00
C ASP A 472 -16.65 60.51 5.25
N LYS A 473 -17.89 60.57 5.76
CA LYS A 473 -18.89 61.58 5.34
C LYS A 473 -19.78 62.04 6.50
N GLN A 474 -19.24 62.40 7.64
CA GLN A 474 -20.04 63.01 8.70
C GLN A 474 -19.47 64.31 9.31
N TRP A 475 -18.58 65.05 8.66
CA TRP A 475 -18.10 66.36 9.13
C TRP A 475 -18.22 67.46 8.09
N ARG A 476 -19.36 67.63 7.47
CA ARG A 476 -19.69 68.92 6.80
C ARG A 476 -21.18 69.16 6.82
N ARG A 477 -21.73 69.47 8.00
CA ARG A 477 -22.96 70.32 8.19
C ARG A 477 -23.06 70.69 9.66
N ARG A 478 -22.33 71.75 10.06
CA ARG A 478 -22.73 72.77 11.03
C ARG A 478 -21.81 74.01 10.84
#